data_354dc89c93aa97151e0b2726959e30ca
#
_entry.id   354dc89c93aa97151e0b2726959e30ca
#
_cell.length_a   1.000
_cell.length_b   1.000
_cell.length_c   1.000
_cell.angle_alpha   90.00
_cell.angle_beta   90.00
_cell.angle_gamma   90.00
#
_symmetry.space_group_name_H-M   'P 1'
#
loop_
_entity.id
_entity.type
_entity.pdbx_description
1 polymer ?
#
loop_
_entity_poly.entity_id
_entity_poly.type
_entity_poly.pdbx_seq_one_letter_code
_entity_poly.pdbx_strand_id
1 'polypeptide(L)'
;VLIPLLADFMTSWPDIRIDLQVADKPADLISGNIDCAIRGGPMEDSTLIARKIGEATLVTCATPGYLQRYGTPASPDELNHGHRLISYLSPASGRAFPFRFTRHGVSTELKTEPHLGINESNAHIAAGEAGLGIVQTFTYSLKPALASGELVEILSAWRPAPYPFHVVYARHRHVPPRLRVFIDWLAAVFPAAVQG
;
A
#
# COMPACT_ATOMS: atom_id res chain seq x y z
N VAL A 1 4.56 -7.62 5.06
CA VAL A 1 4.00 -8.61 4.12
C VAL A 1 5.08 -9.54 3.59
N LEU A 2 6.08 -9.01 2.84
CA LEU A 2 7.08 -9.85 2.15
C LEU A 2 8.03 -10.59 3.12
N ILE A 3 8.57 -9.90 4.12
CA ILE A 3 9.63 -10.45 5.00
C ILE A 3 9.23 -11.80 5.63
N PRO A 4 8.03 -11.99 6.21
CA PRO A 4 7.64 -13.29 6.75
C PRO A 4 7.63 -14.43 5.73
N LEU A 5 7.36 -14.12 4.46
CA LEU A 5 7.31 -15.11 3.38
C LEU A 5 8.72 -15.55 2.92
N LEU A 6 9.75 -14.72 3.13
CA LEU A 6 11.12 -15.02 2.67
C LEU A 6 11.73 -16.24 3.37
N ALA A 7 11.25 -16.59 4.57
CA ALA A 7 11.76 -17.79 5.27
C ALA A 7 11.56 -19.07 4.46
N ASP A 8 10.36 -19.24 3.88
CA ASP A 8 10.05 -20.41 3.04
C ASP A 8 10.82 -20.37 1.72
N PHE A 9 10.97 -19.17 1.14
CA PHE A 9 11.78 -19.00 -0.07
C PHE A 9 13.23 -19.39 0.15
N MET A 10 13.86 -18.86 1.20
CA MET A 10 15.28 -19.13 1.51
C MET A 10 15.52 -20.60 1.84
N THR A 11 14.55 -21.28 2.42
CA THR A 11 14.60 -22.72 2.67
C THR A 11 14.54 -23.53 1.39
N SER A 12 13.67 -23.12 0.44
CA SER A 12 13.46 -23.82 -0.83
C SER A 12 14.58 -23.58 -1.84
N TRP A 13 15.25 -22.44 -1.77
CA TRP A 13 16.33 -22.04 -2.68
C TRP A 13 17.53 -21.48 -1.91
N PRO A 14 18.28 -22.34 -1.18
CA PRO A 14 19.36 -21.91 -0.28
C PRO A 14 20.55 -21.25 -1.00
N ASP A 15 20.72 -21.49 -2.29
CA ASP A 15 21.79 -20.90 -3.11
C ASP A 15 21.47 -19.50 -3.62
N ILE A 16 20.21 -19.01 -3.45
CA ILE A 16 19.82 -17.68 -3.86
C ILE A 16 20.01 -16.71 -2.69
N ARG A 17 20.89 -15.72 -2.88
CA ARG A 17 21.11 -14.62 -1.93
C ARG A 17 20.16 -13.47 -2.26
N ILE A 18 19.59 -12.86 -1.23
CA ILE A 18 18.66 -11.72 -1.36
C ILE A 18 19.25 -10.54 -0.60
N ASP A 19 19.47 -9.45 -1.32
CA ASP A 19 19.72 -8.13 -0.75
C ASP A 19 18.41 -7.32 -0.82
N LEU A 20 17.72 -7.18 0.31
CA LEU A 20 16.44 -6.50 0.37
C LEU A 20 16.61 -5.02 0.73
N GLN A 21 16.23 -4.16 -0.20
CA GLN A 21 16.11 -2.72 0.05
C GLN A 21 14.64 -2.36 0.29
N VAL A 22 14.36 -1.66 1.37
CA VAL A 22 13.01 -1.20 1.73
C VAL A 22 13.02 0.32 1.76
N ALA A 23 12.23 0.92 0.89
CA ALA A 23 12.07 2.36 0.81
C ALA A 23 10.73 2.70 0.15
N ASP A 24 10.09 3.76 0.61
CA ASP A 24 8.85 4.26 -0.02
C ASP A 24 9.15 5.04 -1.31
N LYS A 25 10.37 5.57 -1.46
CA LYS A 25 10.80 6.22 -2.71
C LYS A 25 11.09 5.18 -3.78
N PRO A 26 10.52 5.34 -4.99
CA PRO A 26 10.81 4.44 -6.11
C PRO A 26 12.32 4.37 -6.40
N ALA A 27 12.87 3.17 -6.38
CA ALA A 27 14.26 2.95 -6.73
C ALA A 27 14.44 2.95 -8.25
N ASP A 28 15.58 3.49 -8.72
CA ASP A 28 16.03 3.31 -10.09
C ASP A 28 16.65 1.91 -10.23
N LEU A 29 15.95 1.01 -10.92
CA LEU A 29 16.40 -0.37 -11.10
C LEU A 29 17.66 -0.46 -11.94
N ILE A 30 17.82 0.43 -12.92
CA ILE A 30 18.90 0.35 -13.89
C ILE A 30 20.21 0.85 -13.27
N SER A 31 20.20 2.06 -12.70
CA SER A 31 21.40 2.64 -12.09
C SER A 31 21.69 2.05 -10.71
N GLY A 32 20.66 1.56 -10.00
CA GLY A 32 20.77 0.99 -8.66
C GLY A 32 21.23 -0.46 -8.58
N ASN A 33 21.48 -1.12 -9.73
CA ASN A 33 21.83 -2.55 -9.81
C ASN A 33 20.82 -3.45 -9.06
N ILE A 34 19.52 -3.14 -9.22
CA ILE A 34 18.41 -3.84 -8.58
C ILE A 34 17.80 -4.80 -9.59
N ASP A 35 17.78 -6.09 -9.27
CA ASP A 35 17.25 -7.13 -10.16
C ASP A 35 15.74 -6.97 -10.39
N CYS A 36 14.96 -6.64 -9.34
CA CYS A 36 13.52 -6.36 -9.43
C CYS A 36 13.04 -5.52 -8.25
N ALA A 37 11.85 -4.90 -8.40
CA ALA A 37 11.19 -4.20 -7.31
C ALA A 37 9.68 -4.52 -7.29
N ILE A 38 9.07 -4.47 -6.10
CA ILE A 38 7.61 -4.52 -5.95
C ILE A 38 7.09 -3.09 -5.98
N ARG A 39 6.13 -2.83 -6.84
CA ARG A 39 5.47 -1.51 -6.96
C ARG A 39 3.96 -1.63 -6.88
N GLY A 40 3.35 -0.76 -6.09
CA GLY A 40 1.91 -0.57 -6.04
C GLY A 40 1.44 0.48 -7.04
N GLY A 41 0.22 0.29 -7.54
CA GLY A 41 -0.46 1.22 -8.43
C GLY A 41 -0.50 0.80 -9.89
N PRO A 42 -1.21 1.61 -10.70
CA PRO A 42 -1.19 1.43 -12.13
C PRO A 42 0.23 1.64 -12.66
N MET A 43 0.60 0.83 -13.64
CA MET A 43 1.89 0.97 -14.30
C MET A 43 1.76 1.92 -15.48
N GLU A 44 2.59 2.96 -15.47
CA GLU A 44 2.75 3.83 -16.63
C GLU A 44 3.64 3.13 -17.67
N ASP A 45 3.56 3.56 -18.93
CA ASP A 45 4.44 3.08 -19.99
C ASP A 45 5.90 3.32 -19.61
N SER A 46 6.64 2.23 -19.49
CA SER A 46 8.04 2.25 -19.09
C SER A 46 8.86 1.24 -19.89
N THR A 47 10.18 1.38 -19.86
CA THR A 47 11.11 0.40 -20.43
C THR A 47 11.21 -0.88 -19.59
N LEU A 48 10.57 -0.90 -18.42
CA LEU A 48 10.54 -2.03 -17.52
C LEU A 48 9.45 -3.03 -17.90
N ILE A 49 9.67 -4.29 -17.56
CA ILE A 49 8.62 -5.30 -17.58
C ILE A 49 7.89 -5.24 -16.24
N ALA A 50 6.57 -5.20 -16.28
CA ALA A 50 5.71 -5.27 -15.11
C ALA A 50 4.86 -6.54 -15.17
N ARG A 51 4.92 -7.36 -14.12
CA ARG A 51 4.05 -8.52 -13.93
C ARG A 51 3.19 -8.29 -12.70
N LYS A 52 1.87 -8.29 -12.86
CA LYS A 52 0.94 -8.21 -11.72
C LYS A 52 1.13 -9.43 -10.82
N ILE A 53 1.27 -9.19 -9.52
CA ILE A 53 1.46 -10.22 -8.48
C ILE A 53 0.32 -10.28 -7.48
N GLY A 54 -0.61 -9.33 -7.50
CA GLY A 54 -1.76 -9.32 -6.62
C GLY A 54 -2.46 -7.98 -6.57
N GLU A 55 -3.44 -7.89 -5.72
CA GLU A 55 -4.19 -6.66 -5.41
C GLU A 55 -4.43 -6.61 -3.91
N ALA A 56 -4.34 -5.42 -3.33
CA ALA A 56 -4.65 -5.18 -1.93
C ALA A 56 -5.85 -4.24 -1.80
N THR A 57 -6.63 -4.44 -0.76
CA THR A 57 -7.74 -3.55 -0.41
C THR A 57 -7.26 -2.40 0.45
N LEU A 58 -7.83 -1.22 0.23
CA LEU A 58 -7.67 -0.05 1.08
C LEU A 58 -8.85 0.06 2.04
N VAL A 59 -8.58 0.55 3.24
CA VAL A 59 -9.58 0.85 4.25
C VAL A 59 -9.41 2.27 4.74
N THR A 60 -10.53 2.96 5.00
CA THR A 60 -10.55 4.26 5.67
C THR A 60 -10.90 4.03 7.12
N CYS A 61 -10.09 4.52 8.05
CA CYS A 61 -10.30 4.25 9.46
C CYS A 61 -9.81 5.39 10.36
N ALA A 62 -10.28 5.35 11.61
CA ALA A 62 -9.86 6.22 12.69
C ALA A 62 -9.98 5.49 14.04
N THR A 63 -9.39 6.04 15.11
CA THR A 63 -9.58 5.51 16.46
C THR A 63 -10.99 5.82 16.98
N PRO A 64 -11.56 4.97 17.87
CA PRO A 64 -12.83 5.26 18.54
C PRO A 64 -12.84 6.62 19.25
N GLY A 65 -11.74 6.97 19.91
CA GLY A 65 -11.61 8.26 20.60
C GLY A 65 -11.65 9.47 19.65
N TYR A 66 -11.07 9.34 18.45
CA TYR A 66 -11.20 10.36 17.44
C TYR A 66 -12.66 10.50 16.96
N LEU A 67 -13.33 9.37 16.67
CA LEU A 67 -14.72 9.37 16.20
C LEU A 67 -15.69 9.91 17.26
N GLN A 68 -15.45 9.60 18.54
CA GLN A 68 -16.24 10.16 19.64
C GLN A 68 -16.15 11.69 19.70
N ARG A 69 -14.97 12.25 19.41
CA ARG A 69 -14.72 13.69 19.50
C ARG A 69 -15.19 14.46 18.25
N TYR A 70 -15.04 13.91 17.07
CA TYR A 70 -15.27 14.62 15.80
C TYR A 70 -16.46 14.09 15.01
N GLY A 71 -17.11 13.03 15.47
CA GLY A 71 -18.18 12.35 14.75
C GLY A 71 -17.67 11.29 13.78
N THR A 72 -18.59 10.46 13.29
CA THR A 72 -18.33 9.46 12.25
C THR A 72 -18.89 9.96 10.93
N PRO A 73 -18.05 10.20 9.89
CA PRO A 73 -18.55 10.68 8.61
C PRO A 73 -19.42 9.62 7.92
N ALA A 74 -20.57 10.02 7.41
CA ALA A 74 -21.50 9.16 6.69
C ALA A 74 -21.20 9.08 5.18
N SER A 75 -20.44 10.05 4.65
CA SER A 75 -20.05 10.12 3.24
C SER A 75 -18.64 10.67 3.08
N PRO A 76 -17.97 10.41 1.93
CA PRO A 76 -16.66 10.99 1.63
C PRO A 76 -16.64 12.52 1.66
N ASP A 77 -17.72 13.18 1.28
CA ASP A 77 -17.80 14.64 1.23
C ASP A 77 -17.67 15.27 2.62
N GLU A 78 -18.15 14.58 3.67
CA GLU A 78 -18.04 15.05 5.05
C GLU A 78 -16.59 15.08 5.55
N LEU A 79 -15.68 14.35 4.93
CA LEU A 79 -14.26 14.36 5.28
C LEU A 79 -13.62 15.75 5.13
N ASN A 80 -14.14 16.58 4.22
CA ASN A 80 -13.69 17.96 4.05
C ASN A 80 -14.27 18.94 5.09
N HIS A 81 -15.20 18.47 5.91
CA HIS A 81 -15.94 19.31 6.85
C HIS A 81 -15.73 18.84 8.29
N GLY A 82 -14.77 19.45 8.98
CA GLY A 82 -14.55 19.22 10.41
C GLY A 82 -13.70 18.00 10.76
N HIS A 83 -13.25 17.19 9.79
CA HIS A 83 -12.35 16.08 10.04
C HIS A 83 -10.89 16.42 9.76
N ARG A 84 -9.98 15.78 10.51
CA ARG A 84 -8.55 15.87 10.30
C ARG A 84 -8.11 14.68 9.47
N LEU A 85 -7.52 14.96 8.31
CA LEU A 85 -7.03 13.92 7.41
C LEU A 85 -5.51 13.80 7.51
N ILE A 86 -5.05 12.58 7.66
CA ILE A 86 -3.64 12.23 7.60
C ILE A 86 -3.40 11.63 6.22
N SER A 87 -2.69 12.38 5.37
CA SER A 87 -2.47 11.96 3.99
C SER A 87 -1.07 11.37 3.83
N TYR A 88 -1.02 10.28 3.08
CA TYR A 88 0.26 9.75 2.62
C TYR A 88 0.79 10.64 1.48
N LEU A 89 2.01 11.14 1.65
CA LEU A 89 2.67 11.96 0.66
C LEU A 89 3.51 11.10 -0.29
N SER A 90 3.43 11.38 -1.58
CA SER A 90 4.30 10.75 -2.57
C SER A 90 5.77 11.05 -2.24
N PRO A 91 6.62 10.05 -1.99
CA PRO A 91 8.03 10.27 -1.72
C PRO A 91 8.79 10.84 -2.92
N ALA A 92 8.22 10.73 -4.13
CA ALA A 92 8.80 11.26 -5.35
C ALA A 92 8.46 12.74 -5.57
N SER A 93 7.20 13.15 -5.28
CA SER A 93 6.72 14.50 -5.61
C SER A 93 6.38 15.37 -4.39
N GLY A 94 6.32 14.79 -3.20
CA GLY A 94 5.86 15.46 -1.97
C GLY A 94 4.37 15.77 -1.95
N ARG A 95 3.62 15.42 -2.99
CA ARG A 95 2.17 15.68 -3.06
C ARG A 95 1.38 14.61 -2.32
N ALA A 96 0.31 15.01 -1.66
CA ALA A 96 -0.62 14.09 -1.04
C ALA A 96 -1.31 13.22 -2.08
N PHE A 97 -1.36 11.91 -1.82
CA PHE A 97 -2.27 11.04 -2.55
C PHE A 97 -3.70 11.36 -2.17
N PRO A 98 -4.63 11.40 -3.14
CA PRO A 98 -6.04 11.61 -2.84
C PRO A 98 -6.61 10.41 -2.07
N PHE A 99 -7.57 10.67 -1.21
CA PHE A 99 -8.43 9.61 -0.68
C PHE A 99 -9.30 9.07 -1.82
N ARG A 100 -9.38 7.76 -1.94
CA ARG A 100 -10.12 7.08 -3.00
C ARG A 100 -11.36 6.42 -2.45
N PHE A 101 -12.44 6.46 -3.22
CA PHE A 101 -13.71 5.87 -2.86
C PHE A 101 -14.35 5.24 -4.08
N THR A 102 -15.12 4.17 -3.87
CA THR A 102 -15.89 3.54 -4.95
C THR A 102 -17.26 3.18 -4.40
N ARG A 103 -18.30 3.59 -5.10
CA ARG A 103 -19.68 3.20 -4.78
C ARG A 103 -20.46 2.92 -6.05
N HIS A 104 -21.16 1.78 -6.10
CA HIS A 104 -21.94 1.35 -7.27
C HIS A 104 -21.10 1.34 -8.57
N GLY A 105 -19.83 0.95 -8.48
CA GLY A 105 -18.91 0.90 -9.63
C GLY A 105 -18.34 2.26 -10.07
N VAL A 106 -18.73 3.36 -9.41
CA VAL A 106 -18.19 4.69 -9.69
C VAL A 106 -17.07 5.00 -8.70
N SER A 107 -15.86 5.23 -9.23
CA SER A 107 -14.70 5.62 -8.43
C SER A 107 -14.56 7.14 -8.40
N THR A 108 -14.32 7.68 -7.22
CA THR A 108 -14.07 9.10 -6.98
C THR A 108 -12.79 9.29 -6.19
N GLU A 109 -12.13 10.41 -6.40
CA GLU A 109 -10.94 10.83 -5.65
C GLU A 109 -11.25 12.13 -4.92
N LEU A 110 -11.05 12.12 -3.60
CA LEU A 110 -11.16 13.29 -2.77
C LEU A 110 -9.77 13.89 -2.59
N LYS A 111 -9.51 15.03 -3.22
CA LYS A 111 -8.31 15.83 -3.01
C LYS A 111 -8.53 16.72 -1.81
N THR A 112 -7.69 16.56 -0.81
CA THR A 112 -7.77 17.32 0.43
C THR A 112 -6.44 18.00 0.71
N GLU A 113 -6.47 19.10 1.43
CA GLU A 113 -5.27 19.60 2.09
C GLU A 113 -5.08 18.79 3.38
N PRO A 114 -3.96 18.06 3.54
CA PRO A 114 -3.77 17.25 4.73
C PRO A 114 -3.54 18.13 5.96
N HIS A 115 -4.15 17.74 7.08
CA HIS A 115 -3.78 18.29 8.38
C HIS A 115 -2.40 17.79 8.81
N LEU A 116 -2.06 16.57 8.39
CA LEU A 116 -0.75 15.97 8.58
C LEU A 116 -0.39 15.17 7.32
N GLY A 117 0.75 15.49 6.72
CA GLY A 117 1.27 14.77 5.57
C GLY A 117 2.50 13.95 5.97
N ILE A 118 2.54 12.68 5.61
CA ILE A 118 3.61 11.74 5.96
C ILE A 118 4.01 10.97 4.71
N ASN A 119 5.31 10.84 4.46
CA ASN A 119 5.87 10.20 3.26
C ASN A 119 6.51 8.82 3.55
N GLU A 120 6.19 8.22 4.71
CA GLU A 120 6.67 6.91 5.13
C GLU A 120 5.49 6.09 5.66
N SER A 121 5.37 4.84 5.21
CA SER A 121 4.19 4.00 5.42
C SER A 121 3.92 3.66 6.88
N ASN A 122 4.95 3.29 7.65
CA ASN A 122 4.75 2.91 9.05
C ASN A 122 4.43 4.13 9.93
N ALA A 123 5.07 5.27 9.67
CA ALA A 123 4.76 6.51 10.37
C ALA A 123 3.33 7.00 10.06
N HIS A 124 2.85 6.80 8.81
CA HIS A 124 1.47 7.11 8.43
C HIS A 124 0.46 6.24 9.22
N ILE A 125 0.74 4.94 9.37
CA ILE A 125 -0.07 4.01 10.16
C ILE A 125 -0.05 4.43 11.63
N ALA A 126 1.13 4.67 12.21
CA ALA A 126 1.30 5.07 13.61
C ALA A 126 0.56 6.37 13.95
N ALA A 127 0.51 7.33 13.01
CA ALA A 127 -0.25 8.55 13.19
C ALA A 127 -1.78 8.28 13.27
N GLY A 128 -2.29 7.34 12.48
CA GLY A 128 -3.66 6.86 12.55
C GLY A 128 -3.97 6.19 13.90
N GLU A 129 -3.11 5.29 14.35
CA GLU A 129 -3.22 4.57 15.63
C GLU A 129 -3.11 5.52 16.83
N ALA A 130 -2.33 6.59 16.71
CA ALA A 130 -2.23 7.66 17.71
C ALA A 130 -3.49 8.57 17.77
N GLY A 131 -4.48 8.35 16.90
CA GLY A 131 -5.73 9.10 16.86
C GLY A 131 -5.58 10.54 16.37
N LEU A 132 -4.55 10.84 15.58
CA LEU A 132 -4.30 12.19 15.06
C LEU A 132 -5.30 12.60 13.98
N GLY A 133 -6.01 11.63 13.37
CA GLY A 133 -7.00 11.88 12.33
C GLY A 133 -7.48 10.61 11.63
N ILE A 134 -8.12 10.79 10.49
CA ILE A 134 -8.56 9.73 9.59
C ILE A 134 -7.43 9.38 8.63
N VAL A 135 -7.16 8.09 8.48
CA VAL A 135 -6.19 7.54 7.52
C VAL A 135 -6.90 6.66 6.51
N GLN A 136 -6.33 6.57 5.31
CA GLN A 136 -6.68 5.56 4.32
C GLN A 136 -5.42 4.81 3.93
N THR A 137 -5.38 3.51 4.20
CA THR A 137 -4.21 2.66 3.92
C THR A 137 -4.63 1.22 3.67
N PHE A 138 -3.66 0.35 3.43
CA PHE A 138 -3.92 -1.06 3.11
C PHE A 138 -4.43 -1.84 4.31
N THR A 139 -5.51 -2.61 4.11
CA THR A 139 -6.15 -3.43 5.14
C THR A 139 -5.16 -4.40 5.80
N TYR A 140 -4.28 -5.04 5.02
CA TYR A 140 -3.29 -5.98 5.54
C TYR A 140 -2.35 -5.37 6.59
N SER A 141 -2.07 -4.06 6.48
CA SER A 141 -1.19 -3.35 7.43
C SER A 141 -1.89 -3.04 8.75
N LEU A 142 -3.22 -2.99 8.75
CA LEU A 142 -4.04 -2.61 9.90
C LEU A 142 -4.78 -3.77 10.55
N LYS A 143 -4.61 -5.01 10.04
CA LYS A 143 -5.31 -6.19 10.57
C LYS A 143 -5.31 -6.29 12.10
N PRO A 144 -4.16 -6.15 12.80
CA PRO A 144 -4.13 -6.23 14.26
C PRO A 144 -4.96 -5.11 14.93
N ALA A 145 -4.80 -3.87 14.49
CA ALA A 145 -5.49 -2.71 15.07
C ALA A 145 -7.01 -2.73 14.81
N LEU A 146 -7.42 -3.22 13.63
CA LEU A 146 -8.84 -3.41 13.30
C LEU A 146 -9.44 -4.57 14.11
N ALA A 147 -8.70 -5.66 14.29
CA ALA A 147 -9.16 -6.83 15.05
C ALA A 147 -9.27 -6.53 16.56
N SER A 148 -8.38 -5.72 17.12
CA SER A 148 -8.42 -5.29 18.52
C SER A 148 -9.44 -4.17 18.78
N GLY A 149 -9.93 -3.49 17.74
CA GLY A 149 -10.79 -2.32 17.85
C GLY A 149 -10.06 -1.02 18.18
N GLU A 150 -8.73 -1.00 18.15
CA GLU A 150 -7.92 0.23 18.24
C GLU A 150 -8.20 1.18 17.08
N LEU A 151 -8.44 0.61 15.90
CA LEU A 151 -8.96 1.32 14.75
C LEU A 151 -10.33 0.78 14.35
N VAL A 152 -11.21 1.64 13.91
CA VAL A 152 -12.53 1.30 13.39
C VAL A 152 -12.63 1.74 11.94
N GLU A 153 -13.06 0.82 11.08
CA GLU A 153 -13.36 1.15 9.69
C GLU A 153 -14.58 2.08 9.61
N ILE A 154 -14.43 3.12 8.83
CA ILE A 154 -15.49 4.06 8.46
C ILE A 154 -15.68 4.05 6.95
N LEU A 155 -16.84 4.50 6.47
CA LEU A 155 -17.16 4.57 5.04
C LEU A 155 -17.01 3.22 4.32
N SER A 156 -17.31 2.10 4.99
CA SER A 156 -17.17 0.74 4.45
C SER A 156 -17.96 0.51 3.15
N ALA A 157 -19.12 1.20 2.98
CA ALA A 157 -19.90 1.19 1.74
C ALA A 157 -19.20 1.90 0.55
N TRP A 158 -18.07 2.55 0.81
CA TRP A 158 -17.30 3.36 -0.12
C TRP A 158 -15.86 2.84 -0.30
N ARG A 159 -15.59 1.59 0.05
CA ARG A 159 -14.25 1.02 -0.10
C ARG A 159 -13.73 1.25 -1.52
N PRO A 160 -12.48 1.68 -1.68
CA PRO A 160 -11.85 1.83 -2.99
C PRO A 160 -11.82 0.51 -3.77
N ALA A 161 -11.72 0.61 -5.08
CA ALA A 161 -11.35 -0.55 -5.89
C ALA A 161 -10.00 -1.12 -5.44
N PRO A 162 -9.78 -2.44 -5.58
CA PRO A 162 -8.52 -3.08 -5.21
C PRO A 162 -7.32 -2.41 -5.90
N TYR A 163 -6.24 -2.24 -5.14
CA TYR A 163 -5.03 -1.58 -5.60
C TYR A 163 -4.02 -2.60 -6.11
N PRO A 164 -3.62 -2.56 -7.39
CA PRO A 164 -2.76 -3.57 -7.96
C PRO A 164 -1.32 -3.44 -7.48
N PHE A 165 -0.65 -4.59 -7.32
CA PHE A 165 0.78 -4.69 -7.10
C PHE A 165 1.46 -5.44 -8.23
N HIS A 166 2.63 -4.97 -8.62
CA HIS A 166 3.43 -5.53 -9.69
C HIS A 166 4.86 -5.77 -9.21
N VAL A 167 5.47 -6.84 -9.69
CA VAL A 167 6.92 -6.95 -9.72
C VAL A 167 7.40 -6.33 -11.02
N VAL A 168 8.37 -5.42 -10.92
CA VAL A 168 8.97 -4.72 -12.06
C VAL A 168 10.45 -5.05 -12.15
N TYR A 169 10.95 -5.25 -13.36
CA TYR A 169 12.35 -5.56 -13.64
C TYR A 169 12.75 -5.07 -15.04
N ALA A 170 14.07 -4.92 -15.25
CA ALA A 170 14.56 -4.47 -16.53
C ALA A 170 14.29 -5.48 -17.65
N ARG A 171 14.04 -4.98 -18.86
CA ARG A 171 13.88 -5.83 -20.05
C ARG A 171 15.22 -6.40 -20.44
N HIS A 172 15.46 -7.66 -20.14
CA HIS A 172 16.64 -8.40 -20.58
C HIS A 172 16.29 -9.36 -21.72
N ARG A 173 17.28 -9.61 -22.62
CA ARG A 173 17.11 -10.65 -23.64
C ARG A 173 16.86 -12.03 -23.02
N HIS A 174 17.47 -12.28 -21.86
CA HIS A 174 17.25 -13.46 -21.05
C HIS A 174 17.16 -13.07 -19.57
N VAL A 175 16.02 -13.34 -18.94
CA VAL A 175 15.85 -13.16 -17.49
C VAL A 175 16.68 -14.22 -16.78
N PRO A 176 17.59 -13.87 -15.85
CA PRO A 176 18.38 -14.84 -15.10
C PRO A 176 17.50 -15.89 -14.40
N PRO A 177 17.88 -17.17 -14.38
CA PRO A 177 17.04 -18.21 -13.75
C PRO A 177 16.66 -17.90 -12.30
N ARG A 178 17.59 -17.40 -11.50
CA ARG A 178 17.35 -17.00 -10.11
C ARG A 178 16.26 -15.94 -9.98
N LEU A 179 16.25 -14.95 -10.86
CA LEU A 179 15.24 -13.89 -10.87
C LEU A 179 13.89 -14.45 -11.29
N ARG A 180 13.82 -15.33 -12.27
CA ARG A 180 12.59 -15.99 -12.70
C ARG A 180 11.97 -16.79 -11.56
N VAL A 181 12.76 -17.62 -10.87
CA VAL A 181 12.32 -18.39 -9.71
C VAL A 181 11.73 -17.49 -8.64
N PHE A 182 12.40 -16.37 -8.31
CA PHE A 182 11.89 -15.41 -7.33
C PHE A 182 10.57 -14.76 -7.76
N ILE A 183 10.47 -14.32 -9.01
CA ILE A 183 9.26 -13.69 -9.55
C ILE A 183 8.07 -14.67 -9.56
N ASP A 184 8.31 -15.94 -9.95
CA ASP A 184 7.26 -16.95 -10.00
C ASP A 184 6.78 -17.32 -8.59
N TRP A 185 7.70 -17.50 -7.64
CA TRP A 185 7.37 -17.70 -6.24
C TRP A 185 6.58 -16.50 -5.68
N LEU A 186 7.05 -15.28 -5.90
CA LEU A 186 6.38 -14.07 -5.41
C LEU A 186 4.95 -13.97 -5.95
N ALA A 187 4.74 -14.23 -7.24
CA ALA A 187 3.42 -14.21 -7.85
C ALA A 187 2.47 -15.29 -7.27
N ALA A 188 3.02 -16.39 -6.76
CA ALA A 188 2.23 -17.45 -6.12
C ALA A 188 1.82 -17.10 -4.68
N VAL A 189 2.72 -16.48 -3.89
CA VAL A 189 2.49 -16.28 -2.45
C VAL A 189 1.93 -14.89 -2.09
N PHE A 190 2.25 -13.88 -2.87
CA PHE A 190 1.89 -12.49 -2.57
C PHE A 190 0.38 -12.23 -2.50
N PRO A 191 -0.48 -12.79 -3.39
CA PRO A 191 -1.92 -12.54 -3.33
C PRO A 191 -2.53 -12.86 -1.97
N ALA A 192 -2.20 -14.02 -1.40
CA ALA A 192 -2.72 -14.43 -0.09
C ALA A 192 -2.22 -13.52 1.05
N ALA A 193 -1.00 -13.00 0.94
CA ALA A 193 -0.39 -12.17 1.97
C ALA A 193 -1.00 -10.76 2.06
N VAL A 194 -1.56 -10.25 0.97
CA VAL A 194 -2.17 -8.90 0.90
C VAL A 194 -3.69 -8.90 0.94
N GLN A 195 -4.31 -10.10 0.96
CA GLN A 195 -5.74 -10.23 1.22
C GLN A 195 -6.01 -9.92 2.69
N GLY A 196 -6.84 -8.90 2.92
CA GLY A 196 -7.26 -8.41 4.23
C GLY A 196 -8.35 -9.26 4.86
#